data_5c9035f5b8d510213a955ba93f75f10b
#
_entry.id   5c9035f5b8d510213a955ba93f75f10b
#
_cell.length_a   1.000
_cell.length_b   1.000
_cell.length_c   1.000
_cell.angle_alpha   90.00
_cell.angle_beta   90.00
_cell.angle_gamma   90.00
#
_symmetry.space_group_name_H-M   'P 1'
#
loop_
_entity.id
_entity.type
_entity.pdbx_description
1 polymer ?
#
loop_
_entity_poly.entity_id
_entity_poly.type
_entity_poly.pdbx_seq_one_letter_code
_entity_poly.pdbx_strand_id
1 'polypeptide(L)'
;MPSLVGSEMCIRDRDEIVEKKSRFIATVVPVNTEEEALEFVEKTRKKYWDARHNCFAYIIGERGQLQRCSDDGEPNGTAGKPMLDVLLGNELRNVAVVVTRYFGGTLLGTGGLVRAYSGAVKAGLDASVVITKILGVKLHIETDYTTFGKIQYILAQRELKILDTVYTDKVELEVLIPKTDVDQVMHAITEGTNAQAEMTAGEECYY
;
A
#
# COMPACT_ATOMS: atom_id res chain seq x y z
N MET A 1 -9.80 1.06 -8.05
CA MET A 1 -9.06 -0.04 -7.41
C MET A 1 -8.31 0.54 -6.25
N PRO A 2 -8.47 0.03 -5.02
CA PRO A 2 -7.73 0.54 -3.88
C PRO A 2 -6.22 0.32 -4.12
N SER A 3 -5.42 1.35 -3.90
CA SER A 3 -3.97 1.23 -3.91
C SER A 3 -3.53 0.86 -2.49
N LEU A 4 -2.89 -0.29 -2.34
CA LEU A 4 -2.31 -0.72 -1.08
C LEU A 4 -0.92 -0.09 -0.95
N VAL A 5 -0.78 0.90 -0.08
CA VAL A 5 0.51 1.55 0.21
C VAL A 5 0.70 1.58 1.72
N GLY A 6 1.71 0.91 2.21
CA GLY A 6 2.15 1.07 3.59
C GLY A 6 3.04 2.30 3.73
N SER A 7 2.57 3.38 4.33
CA SER A 7 3.43 4.41 4.91
C SER A 7 3.57 4.10 6.41
N GLU A 8 4.80 3.86 6.87
CA GLU A 8 5.17 3.44 8.21
C GLU A 8 4.93 1.96 8.53
N MET A 9 5.61 1.08 7.80
CA MET A 9 5.83 -0.26 8.29
C MET A 9 6.96 -0.25 9.32
N CYS A 10 6.65 -0.62 10.56
CA CYS A 10 7.66 -0.91 11.58
C CYS A 10 8.59 -2.01 11.07
N ILE A 11 9.89 -1.88 11.30
CA ILE A 11 11.03 -2.74 10.94
C ILE A 11 10.90 -4.22 11.44
N ARG A 12 9.69 -4.70 11.73
CA ARG A 12 9.42 -6.06 12.25
C ARG A 12 8.68 -6.99 11.28
N ASP A 13 8.50 -6.58 10.05
CA ASP A 13 7.76 -7.39 9.09
C ASP A 13 8.69 -8.42 8.46
N ARG A 14 9.06 -9.36 9.29
CA ARG A 14 9.91 -10.48 8.93
C ARG A 14 9.31 -11.75 9.49
N ASP A 15 9.10 -12.69 8.59
CA ASP A 15 8.74 -14.04 8.98
C ASP A 15 9.66 -15.06 8.31
N GLU A 16 9.68 -16.26 8.86
CA GLU A 16 10.56 -17.32 8.44
C GLU A 16 9.75 -18.62 8.26
N ILE A 17 9.97 -19.28 7.13
CA ILE A 17 9.48 -20.64 6.92
C ILE A 17 10.64 -21.61 6.77
N VAL A 18 10.42 -22.85 7.17
CA VAL A 18 11.38 -23.95 7.02
C VAL A 18 10.78 -25.02 6.12
N GLU A 19 11.44 -25.32 5.00
CA GLU A 19 11.04 -26.35 4.08
C GLU A 19 12.22 -27.32 3.84
N LYS A 20 12.04 -28.60 4.20
CA LYS A 20 13.09 -29.64 4.11
C LYS A 20 14.45 -29.16 4.67
N LYS A 21 14.44 -28.57 5.86
CA LYS A 21 15.59 -27.99 6.57
C LYS A 21 16.17 -26.72 5.93
N SER A 22 15.75 -26.30 4.73
CA SER A 22 16.10 -24.97 4.20
C SER A 22 15.26 -23.91 4.90
N ARG A 23 15.91 -22.79 5.25
CA ARG A 23 15.27 -21.64 5.90
C ARG A 23 15.07 -20.55 4.86
N PHE A 24 13.87 -19.97 4.83
CA PHE A 24 13.49 -18.86 3.96
C PHE A 24 12.99 -17.73 4.83
N ILE A 25 13.73 -16.63 4.86
CA ILE A 25 13.43 -15.46 5.68
C ILE A 25 12.93 -14.36 4.74
N ALA A 26 11.65 -14.06 4.81
CA ALA A 26 11.06 -12.94 4.07
C ALA A 26 11.19 -11.64 4.89
N THR A 27 11.60 -10.58 4.23
CA THR A 27 11.58 -9.22 4.76
C THR A 27 10.84 -8.34 3.77
N VAL A 28 9.81 -7.63 4.23
CA VAL A 28 8.95 -6.79 3.40
C VAL A 28 9.07 -5.35 3.87
N VAL A 29 9.13 -4.40 2.94
CA VAL A 29 9.18 -2.97 3.24
C VAL A 29 8.38 -2.16 2.22
N PRO A 30 7.79 -1.03 2.61
CA PRO A 30 7.27 -0.06 1.67
C PRO A 30 8.42 0.65 0.96
N VAL A 31 8.23 0.94 -0.33
CA VAL A 31 9.19 1.70 -1.14
C VAL A 31 8.42 2.56 -2.14
N ASN A 32 8.84 3.80 -2.33
CA ASN A 32 8.20 4.71 -3.28
C ASN A 32 9.02 4.89 -4.56
N THR A 33 10.32 4.59 -4.50
CA THR A 33 11.24 4.73 -5.63
C THR A 33 12.07 3.46 -5.86
N GLU A 34 12.64 3.32 -7.05
CA GLU A 34 13.52 2.20 -7.38
C GLU A 34 14.82 2.25 -6.57
N GLU A 35 15.31 3.44 -6.29
CA GLU A 35 16.49 3.66 -5.47
C GLU A 35 16.28 3.12 -4.05
N GLU A 36 15.14 3.40 -3.42
CA GLU A 36 14.78 2.85 -2.10
C GLU A 36 14.71 1.33 -2.12
N ALA A 37 14.12 0.74 -3.16
CA ALA A 37 14.05 -0.71 -3.30
C ALA A 37 15.44 -1.35 -3.43
N LEU A 38 16.32 -0.77 -4.26
CA LEU A 38 17.68 -1.26 -4.43
C LEU A 38 18.53 -1.08 -3.16
N GLU A 39 18.39 0.03 -2.46
CA GLU A 39 19.05 0.25 -1.17
C GLU A 39 18.60 -0.80 -0.13
N PHE A 40 17.31 -1.10 -0.08
CA PHE A 40 16.78 -2.15 0.80
C PHE A 40 17.36 -3.54 0.46
N VAL A 41 17.43 -3.90 -0.84
CA VAL A 41 18.03 -5.16 -1.28
C VAL A 41 19.50 -5.24 -0.82
N GLU A 42 20.27 -4.19 -1.03
CA GLU A 42 21.68 -4.16 -0.63
C GLU A 42 21.89 -4.18 0.90
N LYS A 43 21.05 -3.48 1.66
CA LYS A 43 21.04 -3.56 3.13
C LYS A 43 20.75 -4.99 3.61
N THR A 44 19.81 -5.67 2.98
CA THR A 44 19.44 -7.03 3.32
C THR A 44 20.55 -8.02 2.96
N ARG A 45 21.19 -7.87 1.79
CA ARG A 45 22.35 -8.67 1.40
C ARG A 45 23.52 -8.50 2.38
N LYS A 46 23.81 -7.28 2.80
CA LYS A 46 24.85 -7.02 3.81
C LYS A 46 24.50 -7.64 5.17
N LYS A 47 23.23 -7.60 5.57
CA LYS A 47 22.78 -8.22 6.82
C LYS A 47 22.91 -9.72 6.82
N TYR A 48 22.61 -10.38 5.70
CA TYR A 48 22.65 -11.81 5.50
C TYR A 48 23.79 -12.21 4.53
N TRP A 49 24.98 -11.65 4.77
CA TRP A 49 26.16 -11.79 3.91
C TRP A 49 26.62 -13.24 3.75
N ASP A 50 26.27 -14.12 4.70
CA ASP A 50 26.57 -15.55 4.73
C ASP A 50 25.54 -16.40 4.00
N ALA A 51 24.43 -15.83 3.57
CA ALA A 51 23.42 -16.49 2.75
C ALA A 51 23.83 -16.51 1.27
N ARG A 52 23.53 -17.61 0.58
CA ARG A 52 23.86 -17.74 -0.86
C ARG A 52 22.88 -17.01 -1.76
N HIS A 53 21.61 -16.88 -1.34
CA HIS A 53 20.55 -16.34 -2.16
C HIS A 53 19.74 -15.31 -1.36
N ASN A 54 19.65 -14.10 -1.90
CA ASN A 54 18.80 -13.01 -1.44
C ASN A 54 17.92 -12.58 -2.62
N CYS A 55 16.95 -13.45 -2.94
CA CYS A 55 16.04 -13.21 -4.05
C CYS A 55 15.10 -12.05 -3.71
N PHE A 56 14.74 -11.23 -4.69
CA PHE A 56 13.89 -10.08 -4.44
C PHE A 56 12.81 -9.89 -5.51
N ALA A 57 11.76 -9.19 -5.12
CA ALA A 57 10.75 -8.63 -6.02
C ALA A 57 10.26 -7.30 -5.48
N TYR A 58 9.93 -6.36 -6.37
CA TYR A 58 9.28 -5.10 -6.00
C TYR A 58 8.32 -4.61 -7.07
N ILE A 59 7.33 -3.84 -6.62
CA ILE A 59 6.33 -3.18 -7.44
C ILE A 59 6.26 -1.72 -7.00
N ILE A 60 6.47 -0.78 -7.92
CA ILE A 60 6.50 0.66 -7.63
C ILE A 60 5.56 1.40 -8.58
N GLY A 61 4.95 2.46 -8.06
CA GLY A 61 4.03 3.34 -8.74
C GLY A 61 2.57 2.96 -8.53
N GLU A 62 1.69 3.94 -8.60
CA GLU A 62 0.26 3.80 -8.33
C GLU A 62 -0.44 2.74 -9.20
N ARG A 63 0.02 2.58 -10.43
CA ARG A 63 -0.47 1.56 -11.37
C ARG A 63 0.41 0.32 -11.40
N GLY A 64 1.45 0.24 -10.54
CA GLY A 64 2.44 -0.83 -10.54
C GLY A 64 3.22 -0.91 -11.85
N GLN A 65 3.53 0.24 -12.45
CA GLN A 65 4.18 0.33 -13.76
C GLN A 65 5.63 -0.13 -13.74
N LEU A 66 6.31 -0.04 -12.61
CA LEU A 66 7.66 -0.54 -12.45
C LEU A 66 7.64 -1.83 -11.62
N GLN A 67 8.01 -2.93 -12.25
CA GLN A 67 8.09 -4.26 -11.64
C GLN A 67 9.44 -4.87 -11.94
N ARG A 68 10.12 -5.38 -10.92
CA ARG A 68 11.39 -6.09 -11.04
C ARG A 68 11.43 -7.28 -10.11
N CYS A 69 12.18 -8.29 -10.49
CA CYS A 69 12.48 -9.43 -9.64
C CYS A 69 13.83 -10.06 -10.03
N SER A 70 14.40 -10.82 -9.11
CA SER A 70 15.67 -11.53 -9.31
C SER A 70 15.66 -12.85 -8.55
N ASP A 71 16.16 -13.88 -9.22
CA ASP A 71 16.39 -15.21 -8.62
C ASP A 71 17.70 -15.30 -7.83
N ASP A 72 18.59 -14.30 -7.93
CA ASP A 72 19.86 -14.20 -7.19
C ASP A 72 20.63 -15.54 -7.10
N GLY A 73 20.82 -16.20 -8.24
CA GLY A 73 21.55 -17.47 -8.36
C GLY A 73 20.72 -18.75 -8.09
N GLU A 74 19.44 -18.64 -7.76
CA GLU A 74 18.52 -19.78 -7.83
C GLU A 74 18.22 -20.15 -9.31
N PRO A 75 17.72 -21.36 -9.59
CA PRO A 75 17.30 -21.71 -10.94
C PRO A 75 16.29 -20.72 -11.49
N ASN A 76 16.44 -20.35 -12.76
CA ASN A 76 15.65 -19.29 -13.40
C ASN A 76 14.13 -19.52 -13.23
N GLY A 77 13.43 -18.47 -12.77
CA GLY A 77 11.99 -18.45 -12.57
C GLY A 77 11.49 -19.22 -11.35
N THR A 78 12.38 -19.66 -10.43
CA THR A 78 11.96 -20.43 -9.25
C THR A 78 11.81 -19.60 -7.98
N ALA A 79 12.29 -18.36 -7.98
CA ALA A 79 12.27 -17.47 -6.81
C ALA A 79 11.63 -16.10 -7.15
N GLY A 80 12.32 -15.28 -7.91
CA GLY A 80 11.90 -13.88 -8.15
C GLY A 80 10.52 -13.76 -8.78
N LYS A 81 10.24 -14.50 -9.84
CA LYS A 81 8.92 -14.47 -10.51
C LYS A 81 7.79 -14.96 -9.60
N PRO A 82 7.89 -16.11 -8.90
CA PRO A 82 6.89 -16.53 -7.92
C PRO A 82 6.64 -15.51 -6.80
N MET A 83 7.68 -14.82 -6.34
CA MET A 83 7.56 -13.75 -5.34
C MET A 83 6.77 -12.57 -5.90
N LEU A 84 7.10 -12.12 -7.11
CA LEU A 84 6.39 -11.05 -7.80
C LEU A 84 4.91 -11.40 -8.03
N ASP A 85 4.61 -12.63 -8.43
CA ASP A 85 3.25 -13.11 -8.65
C ASP A 85 2.40 -13.06 -7.36
N VAL A 86 3.00 -13.33 -6.19
CA VAL A 86 2.32 -13.17 -4.89
C VAL A 86 1.99 -11.70 -4.62
N LEU A 87 2.92 -10.78 -4.86
CA LEU A 87 2.67 -9.34 -4.68
C LEU A 87 1.55 -8.85 -5.60
N LEU A 88 1.58 -9.25 -6.87
CA LEU A 88 0.55 -8.90 -7.86
C LEU A 88 -0.82 -9.49 -7.51
N GLY A 89 -0.86 -10.75 -7.07
CA GLY A 89 -2.09 -11.43 -6.68
C GLY A 89 -2.77 -10.82 -5.45
N ASN A 90 -2.01 -10.14 -4.59
CA ASN A 90 -2.52 -9.36 -3.46
C ASN A 90 -2.75 -7.88 -3.81
N GLU A 91 -2.65 -7.51 -5.09
CA GLU A 91 -2.84 -6.14 -5.59
C GLU A 91 -1.95 -5.08 -4.91
N LEU A 92 -0.78 -5.51 -4.38
CA LEU A 92 0.14 -4.64 -3.67
C LEU A 92 0.85 -3.67 -4.62
N ARG A 93 1.15 -2.48 -4.09
CA ARG A 93 1.90 -1.42 -4.77
C ARG A 93 2.87 -0.79 -3.81
N ASN A 94 3.92 -0.19 -4.35
CA ASN A 94 4.95 0.50 -3.57
C ASN A 94 5.53 -0.38 -2.46
N VAL A 95 5.91 -1.61 -2.83
CA VAL A 95 6.40 -2.64 -1.92
C VAL A 95 7.62 -3.34 -2.50
N ALA A 96 8.59 -3.63 -1.65
CA ALA A 96 9.71 -4.49 -1.96
C ALA A 96 9.79 -5.65 -0.96
N VAL A 97 10.14 -6.83 -1.45
CA VAL A 97 10.35 -8.03 -0.64
C VAL A 97 11.69 -8.66 -1.01
N VAL A 98 12.44 -9.07 0.02
CA VAL A 98 13.62 -9.92 -0.12
C VAL A 98 13.37 -11.21 0.63
N VAL A 99 13.63 -12.33 -0.01
CA VAL A 99 13.65 -13.64 0.63
C VAL A 99 15.09 -14.17 0.64
N THR A 100 15.63 -14.25 1.85
CA THR A 100 16.97 -14.82 2.12
C THR A 100 16.85 -16.31 2.36
N ARG A 101 17.63 -17.10 1.64
CA ARG A 101 17.63 -18.57 1.80
C ARG A 101 18.93 -19.11 2.37
N TYR A 102 18.79 -19.98 3.37
CA TYR A 102 19.85 -20.86 3.87
C TYR A 102 19.53 -22.30 3.47
N PHE A 103 20.45 -22.93 2.75
CA PHE A 103 20.27 -24.30 2.27
C PHE A 103 20.36 -25.33 3.41
N GLY A 104 19.38 -26.21 3.50
CA GLY A 104 19.26 -27.22 4.56
C GLY A 104 19.84 -28.61 4.23
N GLY A 105 20.64 -28.71 3.16
CA GLY A 105 21.25 -29.98 2.76
C GLY A 105 20.38 -30.89 1.89
N THR A 106 19.08 -30.54 1.71
CA THR A 106 18.14 -31.34 0.89
C THR A 106 17.64 -30.51 -0.28
N LEU A 107 17.75 -31.03 -1.50
CA LEU A 107 17.23 -30.35 -2.70
C LEU A 107 15.68 -30.31 -2.69
N LEU A 108 15.12 -29.16 -2.96
CA LEU A 108 13.66 -29.00 -3.05
C LEU A 108 13.12 -29.32 -4.45
N GLY A 109 13.94 -29.19 -5.48
CA GLY A 109 13.52 -29.18 -6.88
C GLY A 109 12.82 -27.87 -7.26
N THR A 110 12.60 -27.65 -8.57
CA THR A 110 12.02 -26.41 -9.09
C THR A 110 10.65 -26.08 -8.49
N GLY A 111 9.72 -27.05 -8.49
CA GLY A 111 8.39 -26.87 -7.90
C GLY A 111 8.40 -26.67 -6.38
N GLY A 112 9.39 -27.25 -5.67
CA GLY A 112 9.57 -27.02 -4.24
C GLY A 112 10.07 -25.63 -3.94
N LEU A 113 11.00 -25.09 -4.74
CA LEU A 113 11.50 -23.72 -4.63
C LEU A 113 10.37 -22.71 -4.88
N VAL A 114 9.62 -22.87 -5.95
CA VAL A 114 8.47 -21.99 -6.26
C VAL A 114 7.52 -21.91 -5.07
N ARG A 115 7.12 -23.05 -4.49
CA ARG A 115 6.23 -23.06 -3.32
C ARG A 115 6.86 -22.42 -2.08
N ALA A 116 8.14 -22.67 -1.84
CA ALA A 116 8.84 -22.12 -0.68
C ALA A 116 8.98 -20.59 -0.76
N TYR A 117 9.41 -20.07 -1.92
CA TYR A 117 9.52 -18.61 -2.11
C TYR A 117 8.16 -17.92 -2.04
N SER A 118 7.12 -18.45 -2.71
CA SER A 118 5.77 -17.92 -2.62
C SER A 118 5.21 -17.97 -1.19
N GLY A 119 5.46 -19.10 -0.49
CA GLY A 119 5.04 -19.28 0.90
C GLY A 119 5.74 -18.31 1.86
N ALA A 120 7.05 -18.09 1.67
CA ALA A 120 7.80 -17.13 2.47
C ALA A 120 7.29 -15.70 2.30
N VAL A 121 7.00 -15.27 1.05
CA VAL A 121 6.42 -13.95 0.80
C VAL A 121 5.06 -13.82 1.48
N LYS A 122 4.19 -14.83 1.37
CA LYS A 122 2.89 -14.81 2.06
C LYS A 122 3.04 -14.66 3.57
N ALA A 123 3.91 -15.46 4.18
CA ALA A 123 4.17 -15.36 5.61
C ALA A 123 4.69 -13.97 6.01
N GLY A 124 5.62 -13.38 5.22
CA GLY A 124 6.09 -12.02 5.44
C GLY A 124 4.97 -10.98 5.31
N LEU A 125 4.06 -11.13 4.35
CA LEU A 125 2.90 -10.24 4.19
C LEU A 125 1.89 -10.40 5.34
N ASP A 126 1.62 -11.62 5.77
CA ASP A 126 0.71 -11.90 6.89
C ASP A 126 1.23 -11.35 8.22
N ALA A 127 2.57 -11.25 8.37
CA ALA A 127 3.22 -10.60 9.51
C ALA A 127 3.24 -9.07 9.40
N SER A 128 2.92 -8.52 8.23
CA SER A 128 2.98 -7.09 7.91
C SER A 128 1.62 -6.41 8.10
N VAL A 129 1.63 -5.12 8.42
CA VAL A 129 0.41 -4.31 8.37
C VAL A 129 0.21 -3.77 6.97
N VAL A 130 -0.76 -4.33 6.27
CA VAL A 130 -1.16 -3.85 4.93
C VAL A 130 -2.23 -2.77 5.09
N ILE A 131 -1.95 -1.56 4.59
CA ILE A 131 -2.87 -0.43 4.62
C ILE A 131 -3.50 -0.27 3.24
N THR A 132 -4.82 -0.24 3.18
CA THR A 132 -5.56 0.12 1.97
C THR A 132 -5.71 1.64 1.94
N LYS A 133 -5.11 2.29 0.95
CA LYS A 133 -5.30 3.73 0.72
C LYS A 133 -6.39 3.94 -0.33
N ILE A 134 -7.28 4.89 -0.05
CA ILE A 134 -8.36 5.28 -0.94
C ILE A 134 -7.97 6.62 -1.57
N LEU A 135 -8.12 6.75 -2.89
CA LEU A 135 -7.95 8.03 -3.56
C LEU A 135 -9.13 8.93 -3.19
N GLY A 136 -8.83 10.03 -2.53
CA GLY A 136 -9.79 11.04 -2.12
C GLY A 136 -9.53 12.39 -2.76
N VAL A 137 -10.51 13.26 -2.63
CA VAL A 137 -10.46 14.67 -3.02
C VAL A 137 -10.75 15.50 -1.80
N LYS A 138 -9.97 16.53 -1.57
CA LYS A 138 -10.27 17.53 -0.56
C LYS A 138 -11.30 18.48 -1.15
N LEU A 139 -12.50 18.49 -0.60
CA LEU A 139 -13.55 19.43 -0.97
C LEU A 139 -13.56 20.60 0.00
N HIS A 140 -13.35 21.80 -0.52
CA HIS A 140 -13.54 23.04 0.22
C HIS A 140 -14.98 23.49 0.07
N ILE A 141 -15.64 23.79 1.20
CA ILE A 141 -17.05 24.20 1.26
C ILE A 141 -17.13 25.49 2.06
N GLU A 142 -17.67 26.56 1.44
CA GLU A 142 -17.97 27.83 2.10
C GLU A 142 -19.49 27.97 2.25
N THR A 143 -19.95 28.30 3.45
CA THR A 143 -21.37 28.39 3.76
C THR A 143 -21.64 29.41 4.88
N ASP A 144 -22.90 29.73 5.07
CA ASP A 144 -23.34 30.53 6.22
C ASP A 144 -23.63 29.66 7.46
N TYR A 145 -23.78 30.27 8.62
CA TYR A 145 -24.06 29.55 9.88
C TYR A 145 -25.42 28.86 9.88
N THR A 146 -26.38 29.30 9.05
CA THR A 146 -27.74 28.72 9.02
C THR A 146 -27.79 27.40 8.26
N THR A 147 -26.97 27.25 7.23
CA THR A 147 -26.89 26.05 6.40
C THR A 147 -25.80 25.07 6.87
N PHE A 148 -24.84 25.51 7.69
CA PHE A 148 -23.75 24.70 8.21
C PHE A 148 -24.23 23.41 8.89
N GLY A 149 -25.26 23.48 9.75
CA GLY A 149 -25.80 22.30 10.43
C GLY A 149 -26.35 21.23 9.47
N LYS A 150 -26.93 21.66 8.33
CA LYS A 150 -27.41 20.72 7.29
C LYS A 150 -26.24 20.01 6.60
N ILE A 151 -25.16 20.76 6.30
CA ILE A 151 -23.95 20.19 5.70
C ILE A 151 -23.31 19.17 6.63
N GLN A 152 -23.15 19.51 7.92
CA GLN A 152 -22.65 18.57 8.91
C GLN A 152 -23.48 17.28 8.97
N TYR A 153 -24.78 17.39 8.92
CA TYR A 153 -25.68 16.25 8.91
C TYR A 153 -25.49 15.36 7.66
N ILE A 154 -25.39 15.98 6.47
CA ILE A 154 -25.17 15.25 5.21
C ILE A 154 -23.81 14.51 5.23
N LEU A 155 -22.76 15.16 5.73
CA LEU A 155 -21.42 14.57 5.83
C LEU A 155 -21.39 13.43 6.85
N ALA A 156 -22.02 13.62 8.01
CA ALA A 156 -22.09 12.60 9.05
C ALA A 156 -22.85 11.34 8.60
N GLN A 157 -23.97 11.49 7.85
CA GLN A 157 -24.71 10.36 7.30
C GLN A 157 -23.91 9.52 6.30
N ARG A 158 -22.88 10.10 5.70
CA ARG A 158 -21.99 9.44 4.74
C ARG A 158 -20.64 9.03 5.36
N GLU A 159 -20.50 9.20 6.67
CA GLU A 159 -19.28 8.90 7.43
C GLU A 159 -18.03 9.64 6.89
N LEU A 160 -18.24 10.82 6.28
CA LEU A 160 -17.17 11.62 5.69
C LEU A 160 -16.46 12.45 6.77
N LYS A 161 -15.12 12.46 6.70
CA LYS A 161 -14.29 13.11 7.69
C LYS A 161 -14.10 14.59 7.33
N ILE A 162 -14.51 15.48 8.22
CA ILE A 162 -14.14 16.89 8.18
C ILE A 162 -12.70 17.01 8.68
N LEU A 163 -11.81 17.54 7.85
CA LEU A 163 -10.40 17.74 8.15
C LEU A 163 -10.17 18.99 8.96
N ASP A 164 -10.84 20.09 8.56
CA ASP A 164 -10.73 21.39 9.21
C ASP A 164 -12.04 22.16 9.12
N THR A 165 -12.24 23.11 10.04
CA THR A 165 -13.37 24.04 10.05
C THR A 165 -12.90 25.40 10.55
N VAL A 166 -13.04 26.42 9.72
CA VAL A 166 -12.69 27.80 10.03
C VAL A 166 -13.98 28.64 10.17
N TYR A 167 -14.07 29.37 11.26
CA TYR A 167 -15.21 30.23 11.59
C TYR A 167 -14.81 31.72 11.45
N THR A 168 -15.40 32.39 10.47
CA THR A 168 -15.25 33.84 10.24
C THR A 168 -16.63 34.48 10.18
N ASP A 169 -16.87 35.40 9.28
CA ASP A 169 -18.21 35.86 8.87
C ASP A 169 -18.99 34.76 8.12
N LYS A 170 -18.30 33.82 7.57
CA LYS A 170 -18.81 32.55 7.01
C LYS A 170 -18.15 31.35 7.70
N VAL A 171 -18.60 30.15 7.39
CA VAL A 171 -18.03 28.90 7.81
C VAL A 171 -17.36 28.22 6.63
N GLU A 172 -16.07 27.93 6.75
CA GLU A 172 -15.30 27.20 5.75
C GLU A 172 -14.98 25.80 6.27
N LEU A 173 -15.19 24.80 5.45
CA LEU A 173 -14.94 23.39 5.76
C LEU A 173 -13.96 22.80 4.75
N GLU A 174 -13.00 22.03 5.20
CA GLU A 174 -12.22 21.12 4.37
C GLU A 174 -12.66 19.68 4.66
N VAL A 175 -13.16 18.97 3.65
CA VAL A 175 -13.72 17.62 3.80
C VAL A 175 -12.98 16.66 2.87
N LEU A 176 -12.60 15.50 3.38
CA LEU A 176 -12.00 14.44 2.59
C LEU A 176 -13.08 13.49 2.09
N ILE A 177 -13.18 13.35 0.78
CA ILE A 177 -14.23 12.58 0.11
C ILE A 177 -13.59 11.56 -0.82
N PRO A 178 -14.02 10.26 -0.80
CA PRO A 178 -13.59 9.31 -1.83
C PRO A 178 -13.87 9.86 -3.22
N LYS A 179 -12.90 9.76 -4.12
CA LYS A 179 -13.03 10.33 -5.49
C LYS A 179 -14.28 9.84 -6.23
N THR A 180 -14.70 8.60 -5.95
CA THR A 180 -15.92 8.01 -6.53
C THR A 180 -17.20 8.67 -6.08
N ASP A 181 -17.19 9.34 -4.93
CA ASP A 181 -18.38 9.84 -4.26
C ASP A 181 -18.53 11.37 -4.36
N VAL A 182 -17.52 12.06 -4.90
CA VAL A 182 -17.46 13.53 -4.96
C VAL A 182 -18.70 14.13 -5.59
N ASP A 183 -19.09 13.67 -6.79
CA ASP A 183 -20.25 14.21 -7.50
C ASP A 183 -21.56 14.00 -6.72
N GLN A 184 -21.72 12.84 -6.08
CA GLN A 184 -22.91 12.55 -5.28
C GLN A 184 -22.98 13.40 -4.01
N VAL A 185 -21.83 13.66 -3.38
CA VAL A 185 -21.75 14.50 -2.18
C VAL A 185 -22.02 15.96 -2.53
N MET A 186 -21.41 16.47 -3.59
CA MET A 186 -21.64 17.84 -4.06
C MET A 186 -23.12 18.04 -4.42
N HIS A 187 -23.73 17.11 -5.12
CA HIS A 187 -25.16 17.17 -5.44
C HIS A 187 -26.04 17.20 -4.17
N ALA A 188 -25.74 16.32 -3.20
CA ALA A 188 -26.51 16.27 -1.95
C ALA A 188 -26.39 17.55 -1.12
N ILE A 189 -25.21 18.19 -1.09
CA ILE A 189 -25.00 19.46 -0.41
C ILE A 189 -25.76 20.57 -1.15
N THR A 190 -25.68 20.61 -2.48
CA THR A 190 -26.39 21.60 -3.31
C THR A 190 -27.90 21.55 -3.04
N GLU A 191 -28.51 20.36 -3.07
CA GLU A 191 -29.92 20.19 -2.78
C GLU A 191 -30.27 20.54 -1.32
N GLY A 192 -29.49 20.02 -0.35
CA GLY A 192 -29.74 20.24 1.07
C GLY A 192 -29.65 21.71 1.51
N THR A 193 -28.84 22.50 0.80
CA THR A 193 -28.62 23.95 1.08
C THR A 193 -29.38 24.86 0.12
N ASN A 194 -30.14 24.31 -0.85
CA ASN A 194 -30.74 25.09 -1.94
C ASN A 194 -29.69 25.95 -2.70
N ALA A 195 -28.55 25.34 -2.99
CA ALA A 195 -27.41 25.94 -3.66
C ALA A 195 -26.81 27.19 -2.93
N GLN A 196 -26.96 27.28 -1.60
CA GLN A 196 -26.40 28.39 -0.82
C GLN A 196 -24.96 28.12 -0.36
N ALA A 197 -24.45 26.91 -0.51
CA ALA A 197 -23.04 26.58 -0.24
C ALA A 197 -22.21 26.65 -1.52
N GLU A 198 -21.05 27.30 -1.43
CA GLU A 198 -20.04 27.28 -2.50
C GLU A 198 -19.08 26.11 -2.28
N MET A 199 -18.81 25.33 -3.33
CA MET A 199 -17.98 24.15 -3.23
C MET A 199 -16.89 24.16 -4.30
N THR A 200 -15.65 23.89 -3.88
CA THR A 200 -14.50 23.81 -4.78
C THR A 200 -13.75 22.51 -4.53
N ALA A 201 -13.63 21.68 -5.56
CA ALA A 201 -12.80 20.48 -5.51
C ALA A 201 -11.31 20.89 -5.53
N GLY A 202 -10.58 20.49 -4.53
CA GLY A 202 -9.15 20.73 -4.38
C GLY A 202 -8.29 19.58 -4.85
N GLU A 203 -7.17 19.35 -4.17
CA GLU A 203 -6.18 18.34 -4.55
C GLU A 203 -6.66 16.91 -4.29
N GLU A 204 -6.24 16.01 -5.17
CA GLU A 204 -6.39 14.57 -4.96
C GLU A 204 -5.30 14.07 -4.01
N CYS A 205 -5.66 13.25 -3.03
CA CYS A 205 -4.72 12.64 -2.11
C CYS A 205 -5.16 11.21 -1.73
N TYR A 206 -4.18 10.38 -1.37
CA TYR A 206 -4.46 9.06 -0.80
C TYR A 206 -4.55 9.15 0.73
N TYR A 207 -5.51 8.44 1.34
CA TYR A 207 -5.74 8.40 2.78
C TYR A 207 -6.13 7.00 3.26
#